data_f53b4bc80f3111b635836bd3633778a2
#
_entry.id   f53b4bc80f3111b635836bd3633778a2
#
_cell.length_a   1.000
_cell.length_b   1.000
_cell.length_c   1.000
_cell.angle_alpha   90.00
_cell.angle_beta   90.00
_cell.angle_gamma   90.00
#
_symmetry.space_group_name_H-M   'P 1'
#
loop_
_entity.id
_entity.type
_entity.pdbx_description
1 polymer ?
#
loop_
_entity_poly.entity_id
_entity_poly.type
_entity_poly.pdbx_seq_one_letter_code
_entity_poly.pdbx_strand_id
1 'polypeptide(L)'
;MLGLLHEGGTGMTELTFSAADWTMDAAGTWLRIKADVPYKAQMFLEHMTPGKKYVAEIKEFRKKRSLDSNNYFWQLCDQIAEKLGRTKEDLYVEYIKEVGVFKDFHLSRDEAATFRMAWSMLGTGWPTEEVDYQQDGDNLVIRAYYGSSRYNAKQMGRIIDRAVEDAQNLGIETLTPDELARMNLEWGERAAQTDKGN
;
A
#
# COMPACT_ATOMS: atom_id res chain seq x y z
N MET A 1 1.24 -41.26 -15.85
CA MET A 1 1.51 -41.45 -14.43
C MET A 1 2.26 -40.21 -13.93
N LEU A 2 1.51 -39.13 -13.63
CA LEU A 2 2.07 -37.87 -13.07
C LEU A 2 1.63 -37.79 -11.63
N GLY A 3 2.60 -37.91 -10.72
CA GLY A 3 2.39 -37.78 -9.28
C GLY A 3 2.09 -36.34 -8.92
N LEU A 4 0.91 -36.09 -8.43
CA LEU A 4 0.54 -34.86 -7.75
C LEU A 4 1.15 -34.92 -6.32
N LEU A 5 2.17 -34.12 -6.10
CA LEU A 5 2.70 -33.84 -4.77
C LEU A 5 1.64 -33.09 -3.98
N HIS A 6 1.10 -33.73 -2.97
CA HIS A 6 0.15 -33.20 -2.02
C HIS A 6 0.98 -32.48 -0.92
N GLU A 7 1.24 -31.20 -1.12
CA GLU A 7 1.72 -30.37 -0.02
C GLU A 7 0.55 -29.96 0.85
N GLY A 8 0.47 -30.54 2.04
CA GLY A 8 -0.49 -30.21 3.09
C GLY A 8 -0.21 -28.85 3.70
N GLY A 9 -0.49 -27.77 2.96
CA GLY A 9 -0.51 -26.42 3.49
C GLY A 9 -1.90 -26.14 4.08
N THR A 10 -1.96 -25.70 5.34
CA THR A 10 -3.13 -25.06 5.94
C THR A 10 -3.36 -23.70 5.28
N GLY A 11 -3.63 -23.69 3.99
CA GLY A 11 -3.93 -22.51 3.22
C GLY A 11 -5.29 -21.95 3.65
N MET A 12 -5.28 -20.76 4.22
CA MET A 12 -6.48 -20.00 4.52
C MET A 12 -7.16 -19.64 3.20
N THR A 13 -8.33 -20.20 2.93
CA THR A 13 -9.11 -19.85 1.73
C THR A 13 -9.92 -18.59 2.01
N GLU A 14 -9.69 -17.54 1.24
CA GLU A 14 -10.41 -16.28 1.35
C GLU A 14 -11.55 -16.24 0.32
N LEU A 15 -12.79 -16.08 0.82
CA LEU A 15 -14.00 -15.90 0.01
C LEU A 15 -14.57 -14.51 0.27
N THR A 16 -14.86 -13.77 -0.78
CA THR A 16 -15.61 -12.51 -0.71
C THR A 16 -17.08 -12.73 -0.99
N PHE A 17 -17.94 -12.00 -0.30
CA PHE A 17 -19.38 -12.05 -0.49
C PHE A 17 -20.01 -10.68 -0.20
N SER A 18 -21.10 -10.40 -0.89
CA SER A 18 -21.83 -9.13 -0.83
C SER A 18 -23.16 -9.22 -0.08
N ALA A 19 -23.63 -10.44 0.17
CA ALA A 19 -24.87 -10.67 0.92
C ALA A 19 -24.81 -12.00 1.67
N ALA A 20 -25.48 -12.04 2.81
CA ALA A 20 -25.68 -13.25 3.59
C ALA A 20 -27.09 -13.31 4.16
N ASP A 21 -27.62 -14.52 4.29
CA ASP A 21 -28.83 -14.82 5.03
C ASP A 21 -28.67 -16.12 5.83
N TRP A 22 -29.70 -16.49 6.56
CA TRP A 22 -29.69 -17.74 7.30
C TRP A 22 -31.03 -18.49 7.14
N THR A 23 -30.99 -19.80 7.29
CA THR A 23 -32.20 -20.63 7.31
C THR A 23 -32.05 -21.71 8.39
N MET A 24 -33.15 -22.23 8.88
CA MET A 24 -33.19 -23.31 9.87
C MET A 24 -34.01 -24.47 9.30
N ASP A 25 -33.52 -25.67 9.48
CA ASP A 25 -34.20 -26.92 9.17
C ASP A 25 -33.99 -27.96 10.27
N ALA A 26 -34.44 -29.19 10.03
CA ALA A 26 -34.30 -30.30 11.01
C ALA A 26 -32.83 -30.68 11.28
N ALA A 27 -31.90 -30.33 10.41
CA ALA A 27 -30.46 -30.59 10.55
C ALA A 27 -29.74 -29.47 11.33
N GLY A 28 -30.36 -28.28 11.48
CA GLY A 28 -29.81 -27.17 12.22
C GLY A 28 -29.96 -25.81 11.54
N THR A 29 -29.11 -24.89 11.94
CA THR A 29 -29.07 -23.54 11.39
C THR A 29 -27.97 -23.42 10.33
N TRP A 30 -28.34 -22.91 9.19
CA TRP A 30 -27.44 -22.69 8.04
C TRP A 30 -27.19 -21.21 7.83
N LEU A 31 -25.92 -20.82 7.71
CA LEU A 31 -25.53 -19.52 7.22
C LEU A 31 -25.25 -19.63 5.71
N ARG A 32 -25.99 -18.90 4.90
CA ARG A 32 -25.79 -18.81 3.45
C ARG A 32 -25.11 -17.50 3.10
N ILE A 33 -24.12 -17.55 2.25
CA ILE A 33 -23.42 -16.39 1.74
C ILE A 33 -23.52 -16.36 0.20
N LYS A 34 -23.72 -15.16 -0.35
CA LYS A 34 -23.68 -14.95 -1.80
C LYS A 34 -22.24 -14.65 -2.19
N ALA A 35 -21.48 -15.70 -2.52
CA ALA A 35 -20.09 -15.56 -2.94
C ALA A 35 -19.97 -14.75 -4.24
N ASP A 36 -19.06 -13.79 -4.27
CA ASP A 36 -18.81 -12.95 -5.45
C ASP A 36 -18.14 -13.74 -6.58
N VAL A 37 -17.38 -14.79 -6.23
CA VAL A 37 -16.70 -15.68 -7.19
C VAL A 37 -17.19 -17.11 -6.98
N PRO A 38 -18.18 -17.59 -7.76
CA PRO A 38 -18.80 -18.90 -7.57
C PRO A 38 -17.80 -20.07 -7.62
N TYR A 39 -16.84 -20.03 -8.53
CA TYR A 39 -15.81 -21.07 -8.66
C TYR A 39 -14.98 -21.24 -7.38
N LYS A 40 -14.60 -20.15 -6.72
CA LYS A 40 -13.85 -20.23 -5.43
C LYS A 40 -14.68 -20.86 -4.32
N ALA A 41 -15.98 -20.57 -4.27
CA ALA A 41 -16.88 -21.16 -3.30
C ALA A 41 -17.03 -22.66 -3.55
N GLN A 42 -17.17 -23.08 -4.79
CA GLN A 42 -17.23 -24.50 -5.18
C GLN A 42 -15.93 -25.22 -4.77
N MET A 43 -14.78 -24.71 -5.14
CA MET A 43 -13.47 -25.26 -4.79
C MET A 43 -13.32 -25.41 -3.26
N PHE A 44 -13.75 -24.41 -2.50
CA PHE A 44 -13.71 -24.47 -1.04
C PHE A 44 -14.55 -25.63 -0.51
N LEU A 45 -15.78 -25.79 -0.99
CA LEU A 45 -16.68 -26.85 -0.56
C LEU A 45 -16.16 -28.25 -0.95
N GLU A 46 -15.61 -28.40 -2.14
CA GLU A 46 -15.02 -29.67 -2.62
C GLU A 46 -13.83 -30.12 -1.78
N HIS A 47 -13.08 -29.19 -1.18
CA HIS A 47 -11.95 -29.50 -0.29
C HIS A 47 -12.35 -29.73 1.18
N MET A 48 -13.62 -29.54 1.51
CA MET A 48 -14.10 -29.84 2.87
C MET A 48 -14.18 -31.34 3.11
N THR A 49 -13.58 -31.80 4.17
CA THR A 49 -13.62 -33.20 4.59
C THR A 49 -14.88 -33.46 5.45
N PRO A 50 -15.77 -34.39 5.10
CA PRO A 50 -16.92 -34.70 5.91
C PRO A 50 -16.54 -35.07 7.35
N GLY A 51 -17.31 -34.57 8.31
CA GLY A 51 -17.11 -34.85 9.74
C GLY A 51 -16.04 -33.98 10.45
N LYS A 52 -15.26 -33.18 9.72
CA LYS A 52 -14.36 -32.20 10.33
C LYS A 52 -15.11 -30.91 10.71
N LYS A 53 -14.68 -30.29 11.79
CA LYS A 53 -15.15 -28.93 12.17
C LYS A 53 -14.24 -27.89 11.53
N TYR A 54 -14.85 -26.83 11.03
CA TYR A 54 -14.15 -25.71 10.41
C TYR A 54 -14.51 -24.41 11.15
N VAL A 55 -13.59 -23.45 11.14
CA VAL A 55 -13.80 -22.11 11.68
C VAL A 55 -13.82 -21.14 10.51
N ALA A 56 -14.87 -20.33 10.40
CA ALA A 56 -14.95 -19.21 9.48
C ALA A 56 -14.76 -17.90 10.25
N GLU A 57 -13.84 -17.07 9.79
CA GLU A 57 -13.66 -15.70 10.27
C GLU A 57 -14.25 -14.75 9.22
N ILE A 58 -15.24 -13.96 9.63
CA ILE A 58 -15.91 -12.99 8.76
C ILE A 58 -15.47 -11.60 9.16
N LYS A 59 -14.88 -10.89 8.21
CA LYS A 59 -14.42 -9.49 8.37
C LYS A 59 -15.06 -8.65 7.29
N GLU A 60 -15.21 -7.35 7.55
CA GLU A 60 -15.51 -6.41 6.49
C GLU A 60 -14.43 -6.48 5.40
N PHE A 61 -14.87 -6.69 4.16
CA PHE A 61 -13.94 -6.70 3.02
C PHE A 61 -13.39 -5.30 2.82
N ARG A 62 -12.17 -5.10 3.27
CA ARG A 62 -11.37 -3.93 2.90
C ARG A 62 -10.45 -4.37 1.77
N LYS A 63 -10.75 -3.88 0.56
CA LYS A 63 -9.85 -4.11 -0.59
C LYS A 63 -8.44 -3.71 -0.14
N LYS A 64 -7.56 -4.71 0.05
CA LYS A 64 -6.17 -4.42 0.40
C LYS A 64 -5.69 -3.37 -0.58
N ARG A 65 -5.12 -2.27 -0.08
CA ARG A 65 -4.47 -1.27 -0.93
C ARG A 65 -3.63 -2.05 -1.93
N SER A 66 -3.70 -1.72 -3.22
CA SER A 66 -2.78 -2.33 -4.16
C SER A 66 -1.38 -2.06 -3.65
N LEU A 67 -0.81 -3.08 -3.11
CA LEU A 67 0.61 -3.12 -2.81
C LEU A 67 1.42 -2.81 -4.09
N ASP A 68 0.78 -2.90 -5.28
CA ASP A 68 1.46 -2.89 -6.55
C ASP A 68 2.18 -1.57 -6.83
N SER A 69 1.50 -0.41 -6.74
CA SER A 69 2.17 0.88 -7.00
C SER A 69 3.23 1.21 -5.95
N ASN A 70 2.94 0.97 -4.67
CA ASN A 70 3.92 1.23 -3.63
C ASN A 70 5.05 0.18 -3.64
N ASN A 71 4.73 -1.09 -3.89
CA ASN A 71 5.74 -2.14 -4.05
C ASN A 71 6.59 -1.90 -5.30
N TYR A 72 5.98 -1.52 -6.42
CA TYR A 72 6.72 -1.19 -7.63
C TYR A 72 7.69 -0.03 -7.40
N PHE A 73 7.25 1.02 -6.74
CA PHE A 73 8.12 2.14 -6.37
C PHE A 73 9.29 1.68 -5.49
N TRP A 74 9.05 0.83 -4.47
CA TRP A 74 10.10 0.28 -3.63
C TRP A 74 11.05 -0.64 -4.38
N GLN A 75 10.56 -1.41 -5.36
CA GLN A 75 11.41 -2.23 -6.24
C GLN A 75 12.31 -1.37 -7.10
N LEU A 76 11.80 -0.27 -7.66
CA LEU A 76 12.63 0.68 -8.40
C LEU A 76 13.69 1.30 -7.50
N CYS A 77 13.33 1.75 -6.31
CA CYS A 77 14.29 2.30 -5.35
C CYS A 77 15.39 1.30 -5.02
N ASP A 78 15.05 0.02 -4.83
CA ASP A 78 16.02 -1.04 -4.52
C ASP A 78 17.00 -1.26 -5.69
N GLN A 79 16.50 -1.41 -6.91
CA GLN A 79 17.31 -1.62 -8.12
C GLN A 79 18.21 -0.43 -8.46
N ILE A 80 17.67 0.80 -8.33
CA ILE A 80 18.43 2.03 -8.56
C ILE A 80 19.52 2.19 -7.49
N ALA A 81 19.17 1.95 -6.23
CA ALA A 81 20.09 2.05 -5.10
C ALA A 81 21.27 1.06 -5.26
N GLU A 82 20.98 -0.18 -5.66
CA GLU A 82 22.02 -1.18 -5.97
C GLU A 82 22.98 -0.69 -7.06
N LYS A 83 22.46 -0.12 -8.14
CA LYS A 83 23.27 0.43 -9.24
C LYS A 83 24.14 1.60 -8.81
N LEU A 84 23.64 2.43 -7.88
CA LEU A 84 24.33 3.63 -7.40
C LEU A 84 25.20 3.38 -6.15
N GLY A 85 25.16 2.18 -5.57
CA GLY A 85 25.88 1.87 -4.31
C GLY A 85 25.31 2.65 -3.11
N ARG A 86 23.99 2.88 -3.08
CA ARG A 86 23.27 3.61 -2.03
C ARG A 86 22.27 2.71 -1.32
N THR A 87 21.64 3.21 -0.25
CA THR A 87 20.50 2.52 0.37
C THR A 87 19.18 2.91 -0.33
N LYS A 88 18.23 2.00 -0.38
CA LYS A 88 16.90 2.28 -0.95
C LYS A 88 16.12 3.30 -0.10
N GLU A 89 16.37 3.31 1.20
CA GLU A 89 15.78 4.25 2.15
C GLU A 89 16.22 5.68 1.85
N ASP A 90 17.52 5.91 1.60
CA ASP A 90 18.06 7.23 1.24
C ASP A 90 17.46 7.72 -0.08
N LEU A 91 17.40 6.83 -1.07
CA LEU A 91 16.82 7.15 -2.37
C LEU A 91 15.32 7.44 -2.28
N TYR A 92 14.59 6.66 -1.49
CA TYR A 92 13.19 6.92 -1.21
C TYR A 92 12.95 8.30 -0.59
N VAL A 93 13.76 8.66 0.41
CA VAL A 93 13.68 9.99 1.05
C VAL A 93 14.00 11.09 0.06
N GLU A 94 14.95 10.88 -0.84
CA GLU A 94 15.31 11.83 -1.89
C GLU A 94 14.12 12.09 -2.82
N TYR A 95 13.46 11.06 -3.32
CA TYR A 95 12.26 11.21 -4.15
C TYR A 95 11.10 11.89 -3.41
N ILE A 96 10.91 11.59 -2.13
CA ILE A 96 9.91 12.26 -1.29
C ILE A 96 10.21 13.77 -1.21
N LYS A 97 11.48 14.15 -1.08
CA LYS A 97 11.88 15.57 -1.02
C LYS A 97 11.77 16.27 -2.38
N GLU A 98 12.06 15.57 -3.46
CA GLU A 98 12.10 16.16 -4.80
C GLU A 98 10.68 16.41 -5.36
N VAL A 99 9.80 15.41 -5.30
CA VAL A 99 8.48 15.48 -5.96
C VAL A 99 7.30 15.23 -5.03
N GLY A 100 7.57 15.00 -3.76
CA GLY A 100 6.56 14.62 -2.78
C GLY A 100 5.68 15.77 -2.33
N VAL A 101 4.81 15.44 -1.39
CA VAL A 101 3.86 16.38 -0.77
C VAL A 101 4.41 16.83 0.56
N PHE A 102 4.39 18.12 0.80
CA PHE A 102 4.89 18.71 2.03
C PHE A 102 3.95 19.80 2.56
N LYS A 103 4.23 20.22 3.80
CA LYS A 103 3.64 21.40 4.42
C LYS A 103 4.71 22.11 5.23
N ASP A 104 4.71 23.44 5.16
CA ASP A 104 5.62 24.29 5.94
C ASP A 104 4.93 24.69 7.25
N PHE A 105 5.69 24.60 8.35
CA PHE A 105 5.27 24.94 9.70
C PHE A 105 6.20 26.02 10.26
N HIS A 106 5.62 27.10 10.78
CA HIS A 106 6.34 28.17 11.47
C HIS A 106 6.36 27.86 12.97
N LEU A 107 7.51 27.53 13.51
CA LEU A 107 7.67 27.02 14.86
C LEU A 107 8.82 27.76 15.57
N SER A 108 8.70 27.95 16.88
CA SER A 108 9.85 28.35 17.69
C SER A 108 10.92 27.24 17.70
N ARG A 109 12.16 27.55 18.08
CA ARG A 109 13.26 26.55 18.10
C ARG A 109 12.94 25.36 18.97
N ASP A 110 12.33 25.55 20.11
CA ASP A 110 11.97 24.45 21.03
C ASP A 110 10.85 23.57 20.47
N GLU A 111 9.83 24.18 19.87
CA GLU A 111 8.74 23.47 19.19
C GLU A 111 9.25 22.70 17.97
N ALA A 112 10.18 23.27 17.19
CA ALA A 112 10.75 22.65 16.01
C ALA A 112 11.47 21.35 16.35
N ALA A 113 12.23 21.29 17.44
CA ALA A 113 12.92 20.08 17.89
C ALA A 113 11.93 18.97 18.23
N THR A 114 10.90 19.29 19.02
CA THR A 114 9.86 18.35 19.42
C THR A 114 9.04 17.88 18.20
N PHE A 115 8.68 18.79 17.31
CA PHE A 115 7.94 18.50 16.09
C PHE A 115 8.71 17.54 15.18
N ARG A 116 10.00 17.82 14.91
CA ARG A 116 10.85 16.95 14.06
C ARG A 116 10.93 15.53 14.63
N MET A 117 11.10 15.40 15.94
CA MET A 117 11.12 14.11 16.61
C MET A 117 9.80 13.35 16.40
N ALA A 118 8.67 13.97 16.72
CA ALA A 118 7.35 13.38 16.56
C ALA A 118 7.05 13.02 15.11
N TRP A 119 7.43 13.87 14.15
CA TRP A 119 7.22 13.62 12.74
C TRP A 119 8.03 12.44 12.22
N SER A 120 9.29 12.31 12.62
CA SER A 120 10.16 11.21 12.24
C SER A 120 9.68 9.83 12.74
N MET A 121 8.93 9.80 13.85
CA MET A 121 8.34 8.57 14.39
C MET A 121 7.23 7.99 13.49
N LEU A 122 6.72 8.75 12.51
CA LEU A 122 5.73 8.27 11.53
C LEU A 122 6.35 7.33 10.49
N GLY A 123 7.68 7.29 10.37
CA GLY A 123 8.41 6.37 9.49
C GLY A 123 9.43 7.04 8.58
N THR A 124 10.24 6.25 7.88
CA THR A 124 11.34 6.70 7.01
C THR A 124 10.89 7.70 5.95
N GLY A 125 9.68 7.57 5.42
CA GLY A 125 9.14 8.44 4.38
C GLY A 125 8.56 9.77 4.89
N TRP A 126 8.84 10.15 6.14
CA TRP A 126 8.35 11.39 6.76
C TRP A 126 9.51 12.31 7.15
N PRO A 127 10.37 12.71 6.19
CA PRO A 127 11.48 13.58 6.50
C PRO A 127 11.02 15.01 6.80
N THR A 128 11.86 15.74 7.50
CA THR A 128 11.72 17.19 7.70
C THR A 128 13.00 17.89 7.29
N GLU A 129 12.88 19.13 6.85
CA GLU A 129 14.03 20.00 6.63
C GLU A 129 13.72 21.43 7.11
N GLU A 130 14.75 22.13 7.51
CA GLU A 130 14.66 23.56 7.81
C GLU A 130 14.80 24.31 6.49
N VAL A 131 13.84 25.18 6.21
CA VAL A 131 13.82 25.98 5.00
C VAL A 131 14.13 27.41 5.40
N ASP A 132 15.20 27.96 4.82
CA ASP A 132 15.62 29.32 5.11
C ASP A 132 14.73 30.31 4.33
N TYR A 133 13.60 30.68 4.92
CA TYR A 133 12.86 31.85 4.50
C TYR A 133 13.12 32.97 5.49
N GLN A 134 13.66 34.09 5.04
CA GLN A 134 13.90 35.34 5.71
C GLN A 134 13.55 35.34 7.21
N GLN A 135 14.59 35.31 8.04
CA GLN A 135 14.47 35.32 9.51
C GLN A 135 13.53 36.44 9.93
N ASP A 136 12.30 36.10 10.27
CA ASP A 136 11.39 36.97 11.03
C ASP A 136 11.42 36.51 12.48
N GLY A 137 12.45 36.96 13.20
CA GLY A 137 12.64 36.67 14.62
C GLY A 137 13.17 35.26 14.91
N ASP A 138 12.72 34.68 16.01
CA ASP A 138 13.19 33.42 16.59
C ASP A 138 12.49 32.16 15.99
N ASN A 139 11.65 32.36 14.98
CA ASN A 139 10.89 31.30 14.36
C ASN A 139 11.66 30.64 13.21
N LEU A 140 11.57 29.31 13.17
CA LEU A 140 12.07 28.45 12.10
C LEU A 140 10.91 28.01 11.19
N VAL A 141 11.18 27.91 9.90
CA VAL A 141 10.25 27.27 8.97
C VAL A 141 10.70 25.82 8.76
N ILE A 142 9.89 24.92 9.25
CA ILE A 142 10.12 23.46 9.09
C ILE A 142 9.23 22.94 8.00
N ARG A 143 9.85 22.48 6.90
CA ARG A 143 9.16 21.73 5.86
C ARG A 143 9.04 20.28 6.28
N ALA A 144 7.81 19.80 6.37
CA ALA A 144 7.50 18.43 6.75
C ALA A 144 6.87 17.70 5.57
N TYR A 145 7.51 16.62 5.11
CA TYR A 145 7.05 15.81 3.99
C TYR A 145 6.18 14.66 4.46
N TYR A 146 5.14 14.38 3.68
CA TYR A 146 4.25 13.24 3.93
C TYR A 146 4.81 11.99 3.26
N GLY A 147 4.75 10.86 3.94
CA GLY A 147 5.11 9.56 3.37
C GLY A 147 4.14 9.13 2.25
N SER A 148 4.64 8.35 1.29
CA SER A 148 3.87 7.88 0.12
C SER A 148 2.59 7.12 0.49
N SER A 149 2.50 6.57 1.71
CA SER A 149 1.28 5.93 2.22
C SER A 149 0.07 6.87 2.32
N ARG A 150 0.30 8.20 2.28
CA ARG A 150 -0.73 9.24 2.30
C ARG A 150 -1.04 9.81 0.91
N TYR A 151 -0.33 9.36 -0.11
CA TYR A 151 -0.47 9.91 -1.45
C TYR A 151 -1.74 9.41 -2.15
N ASN A 152 -2.41 10.34 -2.84
CA ASN A 152 -3.43 9.99 -3.81
C ASN A 152 -2.78 9.47 -5.11
N ALA A 153 -3.60 9.01 -6.09
CA ALA A 153 -3.11 8.45 -7.33
C ALA A 153 -2.17 9.39 -8.12
N LYS A 154 -2.55 10.67 -8.21
CA LYS A 154 -1.75 11.67 -8.95
C LYS A 154 -0.40 11.93 -8.27
N GLN A 155 -0.39 11.94 -6.94
CA GLN A 155 0.83 12.13 -6.15
C GLN A 155 1.72 10.90 -6.24
N MET A 156 1.15 9.70 -6.16
CA MET A 156 1.87 8.45 -6.30
C MET A 156 2.43 8.29 -7.72
N GLY A 157 1.65 8.65 -8.74
CA GLY A 157 2.11 8.65 -10.13
C GLY A 157 3.37 9.49 -10.32
N ARG A 158 3.39 10.73 -9.81
CA ARG A 158 4.54 11.62 -9.96
C ARG A 158 5.84 11.05 -9.38
N ILE A 159 5.76 10.41 -8.20
CA ILE A 159 6.97 9.83 -7.57
C ILE A 159 7.44 8.57 -8.31
N ILE A 160 6.51 7.79 -8.86
CA ILE A 160 6.82 6.63 -9.71
C ILE A 160 7.43 7.09 -11.02
N ASP A 161 6.84 8.08 -11.69
CA ASP A 161 7.35 8.61 -12.96
C ASP A 161 8.80 9.09 -12.82
N ARG A 162 9.11 9.77 -11.71
CA ARG A 162 10.47 10.22 -11.41
C ARG A 162 11.45 9.07 -11.21
N ALA A 163 11.03 8.03 -10.48
CA ALA A 163 11.85 6.83 -10.26
C ALA A 163 12.03 6.02 -11.56
N VAL A 164 11.00 5.96 -12.41
CA VAL A 164 11.08 5.31 -13.73
C VAL A 164 12.08 6.03 -14.63
N GLU A 165 12.09 7.37 -14.64
CA GLU A 165 13.08 8.15 -15.40
C GLU A 165 14.51 7.82 -14.98
N ASP A 166 14.80 7.78 -13.68
CA ASP A 166 16.13 7.42 -13.19
C ASP A 166 16.49 5.96 -13.50
N ALA A 167 15.54 5.04 -13.35
CA ALA A 167 15.73 3.64 -13.68
C ALA A 167 16.10 3.46 -15.16
N GLN A 168 15.37 4.12 -16.06
CA GLN A 168 15.65 4.09 -17.50
C GLN A 168 17.03 4.67 -17.84
N ASN A 169 17.41 5.77 -17.21
CA ASN A 169 18.73 6.38 -17.38
C ASN A 169 19.87 5.46 -16.95
N LEU A 170 19.61 4.55 -16.01
CA LEU A 170 20.55 3.54 -15.53
C LEU A 170 20.46 2.20 -16.28
N GLY A 171 19.60 2.12 -17.31
CA GLY A 171 19.40 0.88 -18.08
C GLY A 171 18.67 -0.21 -17.29
N ILE A 172 17.84 0.17 -16.32
CA ILE A 172 16.98 -0.75 -15.57
C ILE A 172 15.67 -0.91 -16.33
N GLU A 173 15.22 -2.14 -16.52
CA GLU A 173 13.94 -2.43 -17.15
C GLU A 173 12.77 -1.96 -16.28
N THR A 174 11.83 -1.24 -16.88
CA THR A 174 10.67 -0.67 -16.20
C THR A 174 9.37 -1.16 -16.84
N LEU A 175 8.26 -1.02 -16.12
CA LEU A 175 6.93 -1.24 -16.70
C LEU A 175 6.71 -0.32 -17.91
N THR A 176 5.95 -0.83 -18.87
CA THR A 176 5.53 -0.04 -20.03
C THR A 176 4.57 1.10 -19.63
N PRO A 177 4.45 2.18 -20.44
CA PRO A 177 3.51 3.26 -20.15
C PRO A 177 2.06 2.79 -19.93
N ASP A 178 1.61 1.76 -20.66
CA ASP A 178 0.26 1.20 -20.52
C ASP A 178 0.07 0.44 -19.19
N GLU A 179 1.10 -0.27 -18.74
CA GLU A 179 1.10 -0.94 -17.44
C GLU A 179 1.13 0.06 -16.31
N LEU A 180 1.92 1.13 -16.42
CA LEU A 180 1.98 2.25 -15.46
C LEU A 180 0.64 2.98 -15.38
N ALA A 181 0.02 3.27 -16.52
CA ALA A 181 -1.29 3.93 -16.57
C ALA A 181 -2.36 3.07 -15.89
N ARG A 182 -2.38 1.77 -16.14
CA ARG A 182 -3.30 0.81 -15.52
C ARG A 182 -3.10 0.72 -14.00
N MET A 183 -1.86 0.63 -13.55
CA MET A 183 -1.50 0.61 -12.14
C MET A 183 -1.94 1.91 -11.42
N ASN A 184 -1.77 3.06 -12.05
CA ASN A 184 -2.17 4.36 -11.51
C ASN A 184 -3.71 4.52 -11.44
N LEU A 185 -4.45 4.01 -12.43
CA LEU A 185 -5.91 3.98 -12.41
C LEU A 185 -6.43 3.13 -11.23
N GLU A 186 -5.90 1.95 -11.06
CA GLU A 186 -6.25 1.07 -9.95
C GLU A 186 -5.93 1.70 -8.58
N TRP A 187 -4.83 2.42 -8.46
CA TRP A 187 -4.51 3.19 -7.26
C TRP A 187 -5.54 4.29 -6.99
N GLY A 188 -5.95 5.02 -8.04
CA GLY A 188 -6.92 6.11 -7.94
C GLY A 188 -8.31 5.68 -7.50
N GLU A 189 -8.80 4.60 -8.06
CA GLU A 189 -10.10 4.02 -7.68
C GLU A 189 -10.11 3.60 -6.20
N ARG A 190 -8.99 3.15 -5.68
CA ARG A 190 -8.83 2.71 -4.29
C ARG A 190 -8.71 3.87 -3.31
N ALA A 191 -7.97 4.91 -3.67
CA ALA A 191 -7.86 6.12 -2.85
C ALA A 191 -9.23 6.80 -2.69
N ALA A 192 -10.02 6.86 -3.77
CA ALA A 192 -11.37 7.43 -3.76
C ALA A 192 -12.40 6.62 -2.94
N GLN A 193 -12.18 5.32 -2.76
CA GLN A 193 -13.04 4.47 -1.93
C GLN A 193 -12.71 4.59 -0.43
N THR A 194 -11.48 4.94 -0.10
CA THR A 194 -11.04 5.11 1.31
C THR A 194 -11.54 6.43 1.90
N ASP A 195 -11.71 7.46 1.06
CA ASP A 195 -12.16 8.80 1.48
C ASP A 195 -13.70 8.87 1.71
N LYS A 196 -14.46 7.92 1.17
CA LYS A 196 -15.92 7.83 1.35
C LYS A 196 -16.37 7.04 2.58
N GLY A 197 -15.42 6.51 3.34
CA GLY A 197 -15.67 5.65 4.51
C GLY A 197 -15.26 6.26 5.85
N ASN A 198 -15.01 7.58 5.91
CA ASN A 198 -14.64 8.28 7.15
C ASN A 198 -15.64 9.38 7.46
#